data_32d78b0b348f553d59303def912244b0
#
_entry.id   32d78b0b348f553d59303def912244b0
#
_cell.length_a   1.000
_cell.length_b   1.000
_cell.length_c   1.000
_cell.angle_alpha   90.00
_cell.angle_beta   90.00
_cell.angle_gamma   90.00
#
_symmetry.space_group_name_H-M   'P 1'
#
loop_
_entity.id
_entity.type
_entity.pdbx_description
1 polymer ?
#
loop_
_entity_poly.entity_id
_entity_poly.type
_entity_poly.pdbx_seq_one_letter_code
_entity_poly.pdbx_strand_id
1 'polypeptide(L)'
;DQLANSIPKLLLTNKIRYVVDNLDKSFFSHDLTSHSEAEIKLFNVQFSFLAHAYVWGDENPATVLPSSISVPWKKISDLLGRPPILSYGSYCLDNWHKIVDDEEISLDNVALNYNFLAGIDEDWFVTIHVCIEDAAREAILATLSIADSFADDSINEDLSQKYLEVISTSMTVSYTHLTLPTKASV
;
A
#
# COMPACT_ATOMS: atom_id res chain seq x y z
N ASP A 1 -0.21 -11.26 -11.74
CA ASP A 1 -1.43 -10.43 -11.90
C ASP A 1 -2.72 -11.26 -11.87
N GLN A 2 -2.92 -12.24 -12.75
CA GLN A 2 -4.20 -12.97 -12.84
C GLN A 2 -4.63 -13.62 -11.53
N LEU A 3 -3.70 -14.19 -10.75
CA LEU A 3 -4.01 -14.83 -9.49
C LEU A 3 -4.40 -13.80 -8.42
N ALA A 4 -3.65 -12.71 -8.29
CA ALA A 4 -3.94 -11.64 -7.33
C ALA A 4 -5.31 -11.00 -7.63
N ASN A 5 -5.62 -10.72 -8.89
CA ASN A 5 -6.93 -10.20 -9.33
C ASN A 5 -8.09 -11.19 -9.07
N SER A 6 -7.80 -12.46 -8.88
CA SER A 6 -8.84 -13.48 -8.60
C SER A 6 -9.12 -13.67 -7.09
N ILE A 7 -8.36 -13.01 -6.20
CA ILE A 7 -8.50 -13.15 -4.74
C ILE A 7 -9.94 -12.98 -4.27
N PRO A 8 -10.69 -11.90 -4.63
CA PRO A 8 -12.06 -11.74 -4.17
C PRO A 8 -12.96 -12.94 -4.52
N LYS A 9 -12.86 -13.42 -5.74
CA LYS A 9 -13.61 -14.59 -6.19
C LYS A 9 -13.21 -15.86 -5.45
N LEU A 10 -11.93 -16.05 -5.18
CA LEU A 10 -11.41 -17.22 -4.50
C LEU A 10 -11.80 -17.23 -3.02
N LEU A 11 -11.83 -16.07 -2.37
CA LEU A 11 -12.33 -15.92 -1.00
C LEU A 11 -13.83 -16.20 -0.92
N LEU A 12 -14.65 -15.58 -1.78
CA LEU A 12 -16.09 -15.81 -1.83
C LEU A 12 -16.48 -17.26 -2.09
N THR A 13 -15.62 -18.04 -2.75
CA THR A 13 -15.87 -19.44 -3.08
C THR A 13 -15.13 -20.42 -2.18
N ASN A 14 -14.43 -19.95 -1.15
CA ASN A 14 -13.58 -20.75 -0.24
C ASN A 14 -12.55 -21.61 -0.99
N LYS A 15 -11.98 -21.09 -2.10
CA LYS A 15 -11.04 -21.83 -2.96
C LYS A 15 -9.61 -21.34 -2.90
N ILE A 16 -9.33 -20.30 -2.11
CA ILE A 16 -7.99 -19.68 -2.09
C ILE A 16 -6.90 -20.70 -1.72
N ARG A 17 -7.08 -21.48 -0.66
CA ARG A 17 -6.09 -22.47 -0.23
C ARG A 17 -5.92 -23.58 -1.26
N TYR A 18 -7.03 -24.12 -1.78
CA TYR A 18 -6.97 -25.14 -2.82
C TYR A 18 -6.15 -24.68 -4.03
N VAL A 19 -6.38 -23.47 -4.53
CA VAL A 19 -5.65 -22.95 -5.68
C VAL A 19 -4.18 -22.75 -5.36
N VAL A 20 -3.86 -22.14 -4.22
CA VAL A 20 -2.47 -21.87 -3.81
C VAL A 20 -1.67 -23.15 -3.57
N ASP A 21 -2.27 -24.15 -2.92
CA ASP A 21 -1.62 -25.45 -2.64
C ASP A 21 -1.31 -26.24 -3.92
N ASN A 22 -2.07 -26.02 -4.98
CA ASN A 22 -1.89 -26.64 -6.29
C ASN A 22 -1.10 -25.78 -7.30
N LEU A 23 -0.53 -24.63 -6.87
CA LEU A 23 0.35 -23.86 -7.73
C LEU A 23 1.62 -24.63 -8.06
N ASP A 24 2.00 -24.59 -9.33
CA ASP A 24 3.30 -25.12 -9.75
C ASP A 24 4.42 -24.33 -9.05
N LYS A 25 5.34 -25.01 -8.40
CA LYS A 25 6.49 -24.40 -7.71
C LYS A 25 7.39 -23.60 -8.65
N SER A 26 7.41 -23.93 -9.94
CA SER A 26 8.13 -23.19 -10.98
C SER A 26 7.49 -21.85 -11.34
N PHE A 27 6.21 -21.64 -11.00
CA PHE A 27 5.48 -20.43 -11.34
C PHE A 27 6.14 -19.15 -10.81
N PHE A 28 6.85 -19.24 -9.69
CA PHE A 28 7.54 -18.13 -9.03
C PHE A 28 9.07 -18.22 -9.10
N SER A 29 9.63 -19.01 -10.01
CA SER A 29 11.09 -19.20 -10.16
C SER A 29 11.77 -18.12 -11.01
N HIS A 30 11.18 -16.93 -11.13
CA HIS A 30 11.71 -15.85 -11.94
C HIS A 30 12.94 -15.19 -11.28
N ASP A 31 13.87 -14.79 -12.13
CA ASP A 31 15.00 -13.95 -11.70
C ASP A 31 14.50 -12.52 -11.43
N LEU A 32 14.52 -12.14 -10.15
CA LEU A 32 14.05 -10.82 -9.69
C LEU A 32 15.09 -9.71 -9.95
N THR A 33 16.33 -10.04 -10.30
CA THR A 33 17.42 -9.06 -10.45
C THR A 33 17.28 -8.18 -11.69
N SER A 34 16.46 -8.60 -12.66
CA SER A 34 16.19 -7.87 -13.90
C SER A 34 15.00 -6.88 -13.79
N HIS A 35 14.30 -6.88 -12.66
CA HIS A 35 13.11 -6.05 -12.46
C HIS A 35 13.45 -4.70 -11.81
N SER A 36 12.68 -3.68 -12.19
CA SER A 36 12.73 -2.36 -11.55
C SER A 36 12.19 -2.40 -10.11
N GLU A 37 12.57 -1.42 -9.30
CA GLU A 37 12.05 -1.30 -7.92
C GLU A 37 10.52 -1.23 -7.88
N ALA A 38 9.89 -0.56 -8.85
CA ALA A 38 8.44 -0.47 -8.95
C ALA A 38 7.79 -1.85 -9.19
N GLU A 39 8.36 -2.67 -10.07
CA GLU A 39 7.90 -4.05 -10.29
C GLU A 39 8.09 -4.92 -9.06
N ILE A 40 9.22 -4.79 -8.34
CA ILE A 40 9.46 -5.51 -7.09
C ILE A 40 8.46 -5.10 -6.01
N LYS A 41 8.11 -3.80 -5.90
CA LYS A 41 7.04 -3.33 -5.01
C LYS A 41 5.69 -3.93 -5.38
N LEU A 42 5.35 -3.96 -6.66
CA LEU A 42 4.11 -4.59 -7.15
C LEU A 42 4.06 -6.08 -6.81
N PHE A 43 5.16 -6.82 -7.01
CA PHE A 43 5.23 -8.22 -6.60
C PHE A 43 5.04 -8.37 -5.08
N ASN A 44 5.65 -7.49 -4.27
CA ASN A 44 5.45 -7.53 -2.83
C ASN A 44 3.97 -7.33 -2.44
N VAL A 45 3.26 -6.41 -3.10
CA VAL A 45 1.82 -6.23 -2.90
C VAL A 45 1.07 -7.52 -3.23
N GLN A 46 1.29 -8.10 -4.41
CA GLN A 46 0.61 -9.33 -4.85
C GLN A 46 0.84 -10.49 -3.88
N PHE A 47 2.08 -10.73 -3.47
CA PHE A 47 2.40 -11.80 -2.54
C PHE A 47 1.86 -11.56 -1.14
N SER A 48 1.85 -10.30 -0.66
CA SER A 48 1.27 -9.97 0.64
C SER A 48 -0.24 -10.19 0.67
N PHE A 49 -0.96 -9.83 -0.39
CA PHE A 49 -2.39 -10.11 -0.53
C PHE A 49 -2.67 -11.62 -0.60
N LEU A 50 -1.93 -12.37 -1.43
CA LEU A 50 -2.08 -13.83 -1.53
C LEU A 50 -1.81 -14.53 -0.20
N ALA A 51 -0.76 -14.14 0.51
CA ALA A 51 -0.40 -14.71 1.80
C ALA A 51 -1.48 -14.46 2.85
N HIS A 52 -2.01 -13.24 2.95
CA HIS A 52 -3.07 -12.91 3.88
C HIS A 52 -4.40 -13.58 3.51
N ALA A 53 -4.75 -13.61 2.22
CA ALA A 53 -5.90 -14.35 1.75
C ALA A 53 -5.81 -15.85 2.07
N TYR A 54 -4.62 -16.44 1.94
CA TYR A 54 -4.37 -17.84 2.32
C TYR A 54 -4.51 -18.07 3.82
N VAL A 55 -3.95 -17.19 4.64
CA VAL A 55 -3.99 -17.34 6.11
C VAL A 55 -5.41 -17.18 6.64
N TRP A 56 -6.10 -16.11 6.23
CA TRP A 56 -7.37 -15.68 6.83
C TRP A 56 -8.62 -16.02 6.01
N GLY A 57 -8.46 -16.60 4.82
CA GLY A 57 -9.56 -16.86 3.89
C GLY A 57 -10.41 -18.11 4.21
N ASP A 58 -10.32 -18.66 5.43
CA ASP A 58 -11.09 -19.80 5.90
C ASP A 58 -11.41 -19.60 7.38
N GLU A 59 -12.41 -20.35 7.91
CA GLU A 59 -12.81 -20.26 9.33
C GLU A 59 -11.63 -20.46 10.30
N ASN A 60 -10.71 -21.36 9.96
CA ASN A 60 -9.51 -21.62 10.76
C ASN A 60 -8.29 -20.99 10.09
N PRO A 61 -7.64 -19.98 10.70
CA PRO A 61 -6.43 -19.37 10.15
C PRO A 61 -5.33 -20.41 9.91
N ALA A 62 -4.64 -20.30 8.77
CA ALA A 62 -3.48 -21.16 8.50
C ALA A 62 -2.29 -20.73 9.37
N THR A 63 -1.60 -21.70 9.96
CA THR A 63 -0.41 -21.45 10.81
C THR A 63 0.89 -21.45 10.02
N VAL A 64 0.88 -21.94 8.78
CA VAL A 64 2.06 -22.05 7.91
C VAL A 64 1.68 -21.65 6.50
N LEU A 65 2.52 -20.86 5.86
CA LEU A 65 2.40 -20.54 4.44
C LEU A 65 3.12 -21.61 3.59
N PRO A 66 2.52 -22.05 2.46
CA PRO A 66 3.19 -22.95 1.54
C PRO A 66 4.44 -22.31 0.92
N SER A 67 5.43 -23.15 0.61
CA SER A 67 6.70 -22.70 0.04
C SER A 67 6.56 -22.01 -1.31
N SER A 68 5.49 -22.28 -2.05
CA SER A 68 5.12 -21.58 -3.29
C SER A 68 4.88 -20.08 -3.10
N ILE A 69 4.45 -19.65 -1.92
CA ILE A 69 4.29 -18.24 -1.57
C ILE A 69 5.45 -17.75 -0.69
N SER A 70 5.76 -18.46 0.40
CA SER A 70 6.67 -17.97 1.43
C SER A 70 8.10 -17.75 0.92
N VAL A 71 8.61 -18.62 0.03
CA VAL A 71 9.97 -18.50 -0.49
C VAL A 71 10.16 -17.31 -1.43
N PRO A 72 9.34 -17.13 -2.48
CA PRO A 72 9.48 -15.96 -3.35
C PRO A 72 9.17 -14.66 -2.62
N TRP A 73 8.17 -14.62 -1.74
CA TRP A 73 7.84 -13.43 -0.97
C TRP A 73 8.97 -12.99 -0.04
N LYS A 74 9.64 -13.95 0.63
CA LYS A 74 10.83 -13.65 1.44
C LYS A 74 11.94 -13.02 0.60
N LYS A 75 12.21 -13.52 -0.59
CA LYS A 75 13.21 -12.94 -1.49
C LYS A 75 12.86 -11.52 -1.92
N ILE A 76 11.60 -11.27 -2.30
CA ILE A 76 11.09 -9.94 -2.66
C ILE A 76 11.23 -8.98 -1.48
N SER A 77 10.84 -9.43 -0.29
CA SER A 77 10.92 -8.64 0.94
C SER A 77 12.37 -8.27 1.30
N ASP A 78 13.31 -9.19 1.12
CA ASP A 78 14.74 -8.94 1.34
C ASP A 78 15.31 -7.90 0.37
N LEU A 79 14.90 -7.93 -0.90
CA LEU A 79 15.30 -6.92 -1.90
C LEU A 79 14.79 -5.53 -1.55
N LEU A 80 13.60 -5.44 -0.96
CA LEU A 80 13.02 -4.16 -0.53
C LEU A 80 13.49 -3.72 0.87
N GLY A 81 14.22 -4.55 1.61
CA GLY A 81 14.55 -4.29 3.00
C GLY A 81 13.32 -4.20 3.92
N ARG A 82 12.24 -4.88 3.57
CA ARG A 82 10.95 -4.87 4.29
C ARG A 82 10.64 -6.27 4.85
N PRO A 83 9.96 -6.39 5.99
CA PRO A 83 9.51 -7.69 6.48
C PRO A 83 8.40 -8.26 5.57
N PRO A 84 8.28 -9.61 5.43
CA PRO A 84 7.23 -10.26 4.66
C PRO A 84 5.89 -10.25 5.42
N ILE A 85 5.29 -9.09 5.50
CA ILE A 85 3.97 -8.83 6.09
C ILE A 85 3.16 -7.91 5.17
N LEU A 86 1.84 -7.97 5.24
CA LEU A 86 0.98 -6.96 4.65
C LEU A 86 1.02 -5.73 5.55
N SER A 87 1.90 -4.80 5.20
CA SER A 87 2.05 -3.53 5.91
C SER A 87 1.11 -2.47 5.33
N TYR A 88 0.94 -1.37 6.05
CA TYR A 88 0.27 -0.18 5.54
C TYR A 88 0.87 0.28 4.18
N GLY A 89 2.20 0.26 4.05
CA GLY A 89 2.87 0.56 2.79
C GLY A 89 2.42 -0.34 1.65
N SER A 90 2.32 -1.66 1.87
CA SER A 90 1.89 -2.60 0.82
C SER A 90 0.38 -2.54 0.56
N TYR A 91 -0.44 -2.30 1.60
CA TYR A 91 -1.89 -2.31 1.48
C TYR A 91 -2.44 -1.01 0.88
N CYS A 92 -1.89 0.14 1.26
CA CYS A 92 -2.35 1.45 0.82
C CYS A 92 -1.38 2.09 -0.19
N LEU A 93 -0.10 2.28 0.18
CA LEU A 93 0.79 3.18 -0.54
C LEU A 93 1.37 2.61 -1.84
N ASP A 94 1.55 1.29 -1.93
CA ASP A 94 2.04 0.61 -3.13
C ASP A 94 0.89 -0.04 -3.94
N ASN A 95 -0.38 0.07 -3.50
CA ASN A 95 -1.54 -0.68 -4.02
C ASN A 95 -2.52 0.18 -4.83
N TRP A 96 -2.07 1.22 -5.47
CA TRP A 96 -2.94 2.11 -6.23
C TRP A 96 -2.30 2.58 -7.54
N HIS A 97 -3.13 3.15 -8.40
CA HIS A 97 -2.72 3.84 -9.62
C HIS A 97 -3.66 5.01 -9.91
N LYS A 98 -3.19 5.97 -10.70
CA LYS A 98 -4.06 7.01 -11.26
C LYS A 98 -4.93 6.45 -12.38
N ILE A 99 -6.19 6.87 -12.44
CA ILE A 99 -7.09 6.56 -13.55
C ILE A 99 -6.69 7.37 -14.78
N VAL A 100 -6.31 8.63 -14.57
CA VAL A 100 -5.78 9.55 -15.60
C VAL A 100 -4.42 10.06 -15.15
N ASP A 101 -3.37 9.67 -15.83
CA ASP A 101 -1.97 9.90 -15.42
C ASP A 101 -1.61 11.38 -15.22
N ASP A 102 -2.12 12.26 -16.10
CA ASP A 102 -1.79 13.68 -16.12
C ASP A 102 -2.61 14.52 -15.10
N GLU A 103 -3.60 13.93 -14.43
CA GLU A 103 -4.40 14.62 -13.40
C GLU A 103 -3.79 14.46 -12.01
N GLU A 104 -4.21 15.32 -11.08
CA GLU A 104 -3.76 15.28 -9.68
C GLU A 104 -4.30 14.03 -8.95
N ILE A 105 -3.66 13.70 -7.83
CA ILE A 105 -4.16 12.67 -6.90
C ILE A 105 -5.41 13.20 -6.23
N SER A 106 -6.52 12.49 -6.41
CA SER A 106 -7.82 12.81 -5.82
C SER A 106 -8.67 11.55 -5.68
N LEU A 107 -9.73 11.60 -4.90
CA LEU A 107 -10.65 10.46 -4.73
C LEU A 107 -11.27 9.98 -6.05
N ASP A 108 -11.43 10.89 -7.01
CA ASP A 108 -12.00 10.57 -8.32
C ASP A 108 -10.93 10.06 -9.32
N ASN A 109 -9.64 10.20 -8.99
CA ASN A 109 -8.52 9.84 -9.87
C ASN A 109 -7.59 8.77 -9.29
N VAL A 110 -7.98 8.08 -8.21
CA VAL A 110 -7.21 6.98 -7.62
C VAL A 110 -8.03 5.71 -7.65
N ALA A 111 -7.42 4.62 -8.10
CA ALA A 111 -8.00 3.28 -8.06
C ALA A 111 -7.02 2.26 -7.45
N LEU A 112 -7.55 1.20 -6.84
CA LEU A 112 -6.75 0.11 -6.30
C LEU A 112 -6.25 -0.83 -7.40
N ASN A 113 -5.06 -1.38 -7.16
CA ASN A 113 -4.57 -2.50 -7.97
C ASN A 113 -5.18 -3.83 -7.53
N TYR A 114 -5.27 -4.07 -6.22
CA TYR A 114 -5.76 -5.32 -5.63
C TYR A 114 -6.63 -5.05 -4.41
N ASN A 115 -7.59 -5.95 -4.17
CA ASN A 115 -8.46 -5.95 -2.99
C ASN A 115 -8.78 -7.40 -2.54
N PHE A 116 -9.29 -7.54 -1.32
CA PHE A 116 -9.71 -8.84 -0.78
C PHE A 116 -11.16 -9.15 -1.14
N LEU A 117 -12.05 -8.18 -1.00
CA LEU A 117 -13.50 -8.40 -1.09
C LEU A 117 -14.13 -7.69 -2.29
N ALA A 118 -13.40 -6.84 -3.00
CA ALA A 118 -13.90 -6.02 -4.09
C ALA A 118 -15.14 -5.17 -3.67
N GLY A 119 -15.12 -4.71 -2.42
CA GLY A 119 -16.19 -3.90 -1.84
C GLY A 119 -15.86 -2.42 -1.85
N ILE A 120 -16.88 -1.57 -1.98
CA ILE A 120 -16.73 -0.12 -1.99
C ILE A 120 -16.06 0.42 -0.71
N ASP A 121 -16.25 -0.25 0.42
CA ASP A 121 -15.64 0.16 1.69
C ASP A 121 -14.12 -0.06 1.70
N GLU A 122 -13.65 -1.15 1.07
CA GLU A 122 -12.22 -1.44 0.94
C GLU A 122 -11.57 -0.44 -0.01
N ASP A 123 -12.18 -0.19 -1.16
CA ASP A 123 -11.71 0.79 -2.13
C ASP A 123 -11.64 2.18 -1.50
N TRP A 124 -12.68 2.59 -0.80
CA TRP A 124 -12.74 3.87 -0.10
C TRP A 124 -11.64 4.00 0.97
N PHE A 125 -11.45 2.95 1.78
CA PHE A 125 -10.42 2.95 2.82
C PHE A 125 -9.04 3.23 2.24
N VAL A 126 -8.66 2.58 1.15
CA VAL A 126 -7.32 2.75 0.56
C VAL A 126 -7.22 4.09 -0.16
N THR A 127 -8.19 4.47 -0.98
CA THR A 127 -8.13 5.72 -1.75
C THR A 127 -8.08 6.95 -0.86
N ILE A 128 -8.84 6.98 0.25
CA ILE A 128 -8.77 8.10 1.20
C ILE A 128 -7.39 8.21 1.86
N HIS A 129 -6.74 7.06 2.19
CA HIS A 129 -5.41 7.07 2.77
C HIS A 129 -4.35 7.56 1.77
N VAL A 130 -4.46 7.20 0.50
CA VAL A 130 -3.57 7.75 -0.55
C VAL A 130 -3.70 9.27 -0.64
N CYS A 131 -4.93 9.80 -0.63
CA CYS A 131 -5.15 11.24 -0.67
C CYS A 131 -4.65 11.95 0.60
N ILE A 132 -4.77 11.32 1.77
CA ILE A 132 -4.25 11.86 3.04
C ILE A 132 -2.72 11.94 3.00
N GLU A 133 -2.05 10.91 2.52
CA GLU A 133 -0.59 10.88 2.42
C GLU A 133 -0.08 11.89 1.38
N ASP A 134 -0.78 12.05 0.26
CA ASP A 134 -0.44 13.10 -0.71
C ASP A 134 -0.61 14.50 -0.11
N ALA A 135 -1.69 14.76 0.61
CA ALA A 135 -1.89 16.02 1.32
C ALA A 135 -0.84 16.29 2.40
N ALA A 136 -0.29 15.23 3.03
CA ALA A 136 0.77 15.34 4.03
C ALA A 136 2.17 15.56 3.43
N ARG A 137 2.35 15.38 2.13
CA ARG A 137 3.66 15.46 1.45
C ARG A 137 4.41 16.77 1.73
N GLU A 138 3.71 17.89 1.60
CA GLU A 138 4.34 19.21 1.83
C GLU A 138 4.77 19.40 3.29
N ALA A 139 3.99 18.86 4.25
CA ALA A 139 4.37 18.88 5.65
C ALA A 139 5.62 18.04 5.94
N ILE A 140 5.73 16.89 5.30
CA ILE A 140 6.91 16.01 5.44
C ILE A 140 8.15 16.71 4.89
N LEU A 141 8.06 17.29 3.69
CA LEU A 141 9.18 18.04 3.07
C LEU A 141 9.58 19.26 3.90
N ALA A 142 8.61 20.01 4.42
CA ALA A 142 8.88 21.15 5.30
C ALA A 142 9.58 20.70 6.62
N THR A 143 9.15 19.58 7.20
CA THR A 143 9.77 19.01 8.40
C THR A 143 11.22 18.60 8.16
N LEU A 144 11.51 17.94 7.04
CA LEU A 144 12.88 17.58 6.66
C LEU A 144 13.74 18.81 6.45
N SER A 145 13.23 19.85 5.78
CA SER A 145 13.95 21.11 5.57
C SER A 145 14.29 21.82 6.87
N ILE A 146 13.39 21.79 7.85
CA ILE A 146 13.66 22.30 9.21
C ILE A 146 14.77 21.47 9.87
N ALA A 147 14.68 20.16 9.83
CA ALA A 147 15.67 19.28 10.44
C ALA A 147 17.07 19.48 9.85
N ASP A 148 17.18 19.61 8.54
CA ASP A 148 18.44 19.89 7.85
C ASP A 148 19.02 21.27 8.26
N SER A 149 18.18 22.31 8.40
CA SER A 149 18.60 23.64 8.87
C SER A 149 19.19 23.61 10.27
N PHE A 150 18.67 22.74 11.15
CA PHE A 150 19.25 22.52 12.48
C PHE A 150 20.59 21.78 12.42
N ALA A 151 20.71 20.80 11.55
CA ALA A 151 21.95 20.03 11.38
C ALA A 151 23.11 20.90 10.86
N ASP A 152 22.81 21.84 9.98
CA ASP A 152 23.80 22.74 9.34
C ASP A 152 24.04 24.05 10.11
N ASP A 153 23.44 24.23 11.28
CA ASP A 153 23.48 25.46 12.08
C ASP A 153 23.08 26.73 11.26
N SER A 154 22.16 26.53 10.29
CA SER A 154 21.69 27.55 9.33
C SER A 154 20.25 27.97 9.60
N ILE A 155 19.87 28.10 10.87
CA ILE A 155 18.49 28.41 11.27
C ILE A 155 18.14 29.83 10.80
N ASN A 156 17.06 29.91 9.99
CA ASN A 156 16.42 31.14 9.60
C ASN A 156 15.00 31.19 10.14
N GLU A 157 14.71 32.14 11.06
CA GLU A 157 13.43 32.24 11.76
C GLU A 157 12.25 32.42 10.78
N ASP A 158 12.39 33.28 9.76
CA ASP A 158 11.32 33.54 8.78
C ASP A 158 11.01 32.27 7.97
N LEU A 159 12.07 31.54 7.55
CA LEU A 159 11.92 30.30 6.80
C LEU A 159 11.30 29.20 7.66
N SER A 160 11.73 29.10 8.93
CA SER A 160 11.18 28.13 9.89
C SER A 160 9.70 28.40 10.16
N GLN A 161 9.30 29.66 10.31
CA GLN A 161 7.89 30.03 10.47
C GLN A 161 7.06 29.62 9.25
N LYS A 162 7.55 29.89 8.04
CA LYS A 162 6.88 29.47 6.79
C LYS A 162 6.69 27.96 6.73
N TYR A 163 7.69 27.18 7.10
CA TYR A 163 7.57 25.72 7.12
C TYR A 163 6.55 25.23 8.17
N LEU A 164 6.50 25.86 9.35
CA LEU A 164 5.49 25.55 10.37
C LEU A 164 4.06 25.86 9.89
N GLU A 165 3.86 26.93 9.13
CA GLU A 165 2.57 27.23 8.51
C GLU A 165 2.16 26.18 7.48
N VAL A 166 3.09 25.69 6.66
CA VAL A 166 2.85 24.58 5.71
C VAL A 166 2.45 23.32 6.46
N ILE A 167 3.18 22.94 7.51
CA ILE A 167 2.88 21.77 8.32
C ILE A 167 1.46 21.88 8.93
N SER A 168 1.14 23.03 9.53
CA SER A 168 -0.16 23.27 10.15
C SER A 168 -1.31 23.17 9.13
N THR A 169 -1.13 23.73 7.94
CA THR A 169 -2.11 23.68 6.85
C THR A 169 -2.34 22.25 6.36
N SER A 170 -1.26 21.52 6.08
CA SER A 170 -1.33 20.13 5.60
C SER A 170 -2.00 19.21 6.64
N MET A 171 -1.68 19.37 7.93
CA MET A 171 -2.33 18.60 9.00
C MET A 171 -3.84 18.88 9.06
N THR A 172 -4.27 20.13 8.85
CA THR A 172 -5.68 20.49 8.83
C THR A 172 -6.40 19.84 7.66
N VAL A 173 -5.81 19.82 6.48
CA VAL A 173 -6.37 19.18 5.28
C VAL A 173 -6.47 17.67 5.50
N SER A 174 -5.41 17.02 5.97
CA SER A 174 -5.40 15.58 6.26
C SER A 174 -6.47 15.19 7.27
N TYR A 175 -6.62 15.96 8.36
CA TYR A 175 -7.68 15.73 9.35
C TYR A 175 -9.09 15.86 8.76
N THR A 176 -9.31 16.84 7.86
CA THR A 176 -10.59 17.05 7.20
C THR A 176 -10.98 15.84 6.34
N HIS A 177 -10.02 15.28 5.60
CA HIS A 177 -10.24 14.06 4.80
C HIS A 177 -10.59 12.85 5.66
N LEU A 178 -9.95 12.67 6.81
CA LEU A 178 -10.27 11.60 7.76
C LEU A 178 -11.68 11.69 8.34
N THR A 179 -12.25 12.88 8.46
CA THR A 179 -13.56 13.11 9.10
C THR A 179 -14.75 13.11 8.15
N LEU A 180 -14.53 13.25 6.84
CA LEU A 180 -15.60 13.33 5.84
C LEU A 180 -16.40 12.02 5.66
N PRO A 181 -15.83 10.81 5.71
CA PRO A 181 -16.58 9.57 5.48
C PRO A 181 -17.66 9.27 6.50
N THR A 182 -17.52 9.76 7.73
CA THR A 182 -18.48 9.47 8.82
C THR A 182 -19.84 10.18 8.67
N LYS A 183 -19.97 11.10 7.70
CA LYS A 183 -21.22 11.82 7.43
C LYS A 183 -22.00 11.32 6.21
N ALA A 184 -21.42 10.41 5.42
CA ALA A 184 -22.03 9.91 4.18
C ALA A 184 -22.83 8.62 4.35
N SER A 185 -22.86 8.03 5.55
CA SER A 185 -23.62 6.81 5.86
C SER A 185 -24.89 7.13 6.66
N VAL A 186 -25.85 7.83 6.04
CA VAL A 186 -27.24 7.89 6.49
C VAL A 186 -28.14 7.72 5.27
#